data_89b7cbbe1a20532847e16b4c0717ec2a
#
_entry.id   89b7cbbe1a20532847e16b4c0717ec2a
#
_cell.length_a   1.000
_cell.length_b   1.000
_cell.length_c   1.000
_cell.angle_alpha   90.00
_cell.angle_beta   90.00
_cell.angle_gamma   90.00
#
_symmetry.space_group_name_H-M   'P 1'
#
loop_
_entity.id
_entity.type
_entity.pdbx_description
1 polymer ?
#
loop_
_entity_poly.entity_id
_entity_poly.type
_entity_poly.pdbx_seq_one_letter_code
_entity_poly.pdbx_strand_id
1 'polypeptide(L)'
;IHKIPQIDLFNINHYDNKAKLTSLKLLEFNMRLGSIEDLPFPVGTVLTDDEVGILIDYNITDINATLSFYNICKDAIKFREDLTLKYGFDCMNLNDSKIGEQFFMRKIEAENPTAFYKEDSSGKRIMKQTKRDRIVIKDCIFDYIRFRTKPFQALHKWFEAQVISETNGVFSDTEEHNLLDVAKYAEMVIKREKFKSKPSDIEISEFLLAHPKGWIEEVELKAMEVVKDSDGVPVKEEYLCEKTGKVKLLNVKKPKISHYGCFKVAETVNIVVDGFRYDVGSGGLHGAKSGHHKSENGKVIMTYDVASYYPNMAIANRVYPEHLSESFCDSYEDFYNERKKFAKGTGENLSIKLGLNATYGNSNNKYSHFYDPKYTMSITISGQLSLMMLVEKLIMDCNIEMLMANSDGIEFYVDENLKDKVYDIISRWEKVTGLVMEGDEYSDMFINNVNNYTSMTIDGKIKQKGLYEYKPQKNMELTHMHKNHSALVIPMAVEHELFERGTAEDFIRAHKEPFDFMLRTKVPRSSSLVLEKDGVDIPQQNVCRYYPSVNGGKLIKIMPPLEDGGEFRRMAIDKEYNVKTCNNMDDFNWDINYDYYINEAEKLLLP
;
A
#
# COMPACT_ATOMS: atom_id res chain seq x y z
N ILE A 1 22.63 16.41 26.43
CA ILE A 1 21.46 15.70 25.85
C ILE A 1 21.72 14.19 25.85
N HIS A 2 22.93 13.70 25.49
CA HIS A 2 23.26 12.27 25.41
C HIS A 2 23.31 11.48 26.75
N LYS A 3 23.06 12.12 27.88
CA LYS A 3 23.06 11.45 29.21
C LYS A 3 21.67 11.01 29.69
N ILE A 4 20.59 11.42 29.02
CA ILE A 4 19.23 11.07 29.40
C ILE A 4 18.73 10.02 28.41
N PRO A 5 18.31 8.83 28.87
CA PRO A 5 17.69 7.84 28.01
C PRO A 5 16.44 8.43 27.32
N GLN A 6 16.30 8.17 26.04
CA GLN A 6 15.20 8.69 25.23
C GLN A 6 14.47 7.52 24.57
N ILE A 7 13.15 7.62 24.49
CA ILE A 7 12.29 6.70 23.75
C ILE A 7 11.80 7.41 22.49
N ASP A 8 12.14 6.89 21.34
CA ASP A 8 11.74 7.41 20.04
C ASP A 8 10.48 6.69 19.55
N LEU A 9 9.31 7.26 19.84
CA LEU A 9 8.02 6.70 19.43
C LEU A 9 7.84 6.64 17.90
N PHE A 10 8.52 7.49 17.14
CA PHE A 10 8.47 7.48 15.68
C PHE A 10 9.18 6.24 15.12
N ASN A 11 10.38 5.94 15.60
CA ASN A 11 11.14 4.77 15.19
C ASN A 11 10.50 3.45 15.67
N ILE A 12 10.03 3.40 16.92
CA ILE A 12 9.33 2.22 17.47
C ILE A 12 8.19 1.77 16.55
N ASN A 13 7.41 2.74 16.04
CA ASN A 13 6.24 2.47 15.19
C ASN A 13 6.58 2.39 13.69
N HIS A 14 7.86 2.50 13.31
CA HIS A 14 8.33 2.44 11.93
C HIS A 14 7.69 3.53 11.03
N TYR A 15 7.50 4.73 11.57
CA TYR A 15 6.91 5.86 10.85
C TYR A 15 7.91 6.57 9.92
N ASP A 16 9.18 6.20 9.96
CA ASP A 16 10.22 6.53 8.98
C ASP A 16 10.03 5.80 7.64
N ASN A 17 9.24 4.72 7.61
CA ASN A 17 8.88 4.03 6.38
C ASN A 17 7.89 4.87 5.56
N LYS A 18 8.17 5.06 4.26
CA LYS A 18 7.33 5.83 3.35
C LYS A 18 5.86 5.36 3.32
N ALA A 19 5.62 4.05 3.46
CA ALA A 19 4.28 3.48 3.49
C ALA A 19 3.51 3.76 4.81
N LYS A 20 4.22 4.17 5.87
CA LYS A 20 3.65 4.46 7.19
C LYS A 20 3.95 5.87 7.67
N LEU A 21 4.42 6.75 6.77
CA LEU A 21 4.84 8.10 7.14
C LEU A 21 3.72 8.83 7.88
N THR A 22 3.98 9.11 9.16
CA THR A 22 2.97 9.63 10.09
C THR A 22 3.51 10.86 10.81
N SER A 23 2.70 11.90 10.89
CA SER A 23 3.02 13.11 11.66
C SER A 23 2.24 13.11 12.99
N LEU A 24 2.71 13.90 13.98
CA LEU A 24 2.00 14.07 15.25
C LEU A 24 0.55 14.52 15.01
N LYS A 25 0.32 15.43 14.06
CA LYS A 25 -1.03 15.93 13.70
C LYS A 25 -1.95 14.86 13.10
N LEU A 26 -1.40 13.84 12.42
CA LEU A 26 -2.18 12.68 12.02
C LEU A 26 -2.53 11.81 13.23
N LEU A 27 -1.59 11.64 14.16
CA LEU A 27 -1.85 10.90 15.40
C LEU A 27 -2.90 11.59 16.26
N GLU A 28 -2.85 12.92 16.40
CA GLU A 28 -3.87 13.71 17.12
C GLU A 28 -5.28 13.48 16.53
N PHE A 29 -5.38 13.49 15.19
CA PHE A 29 -6.62 13.18 14.50
C PHE A 29 -7.10 11.76 14.77
N ASN A 30 -6.21 10.78 14.60
CA ASN A 30 -6.54 9.35 14.78
C ASN A 30 -6.81 8.97 16.24
N MET A 31 -6.15 9.62 17.20
CA MET A 31 -6.44 9.48 18.63
C MET A 31 -7.74 10.20 19.05
N ARG A 32 -8.39 10.91 18.13
CA ARG A 32 -9.62 11.68 18.39
C ARG A 32 -9.45 12.72 19.50
N LEU A 33 -8.31 13.45 19.49
CA LEU A 33 -8.10 14.50 20.46
C LEU A 33 -9.13 15.65 20.25
N GLY A 34 -9.55 16.27 21.33
CA GLY A 34 -10.52 17.36 21.30
C GLY A 34 -10.08 18.51 20.41
N SER A 35 -8.80 18.89 20.45
CA SER A 35 -8.21 19.92 19.58
C SER A 35 -7.05 19.39 18.77
N ILE A 36 -6.86 19.98 17.58
CA ILE A 36 -5.69 19.83 16.72
C ILE A 36 -5.16 21.23 16.42
N GLU A 37 -3.94 21.50 16.82
CA GLU A 37 -3.30 22.81 16.60
C GLU A 37 -2.12 22.62 15.64
N ASP A 38 -1.90 23.58 14.74
CA ASP A 38 -0.72 23.63 13.88
C ASP A 38 0.21 24.75 14.34
N LEU A 39 1.48 24.73 13.89
CA LEU A 39 2.46 25.72 14.27
C LEU A 39 1.94 27.14 13.96
N PRO A 40 1.76 28.02 14.96
CA PRO A 40 1.10 29.31 14.79
C PRO A 40 1.89 30.31 13.94
N PHE A 41 3.22 30.15 13.89
CA PHE A 41 4.12 31.09 13.20
C PHE A 41 4.99 30.36 12.18
N PRO A 42 5.36 31.01 11.06
CA PRO A 42 6.35 30.47 10.12
C PRO A 42 7.70 30.25 10.80
N VAL A 43 8.39 29.19 10.39
CA VAL A 43 9.74 28.89 10.90
C VAL A 43 10.72 30.02 10.54
N GLY A 44 11.44 30.55 11.54
CA GLY A 44 12.40 31.65 11.39
C GLY A 44 11.79 33.04 11.66
N THR A 45 10.50 33.12 12.04
CA THR A 45 9.89 34.38 12.49
C THR A 45 10.55 34.85 13.80
N VAL A 46 10.89 36.12 13.89
CA VAL A 46 11.30 36.75 15.14
C VAL A 46 10.03 37.13 15.91
N LEU A 47 9.84 36.52 17.07
CA LEU A 47 8.62 36.63 17.86
C LEU A 47 8.73 37.77 18.89
N THR A 48 7.61 38.40 19.18
CA THR A 48 7.40 39.27 20.34
C THR A 48 7.19 38.42 21.62
N ASP A 49 7.23 39.04 22.80
CA ASP A 49 7.02 38.34 24.07
C ASP A 49 5.62 37.70 24.15
N ASP A 50 4.60 38.35 23.63
CA ASP A 50 3.23 37.81 23.56
C ASP A 50 3.14 36.61 22.60
N GLU A 51 3.80 36.69 21.45
CA GLU A 51 3.85 35.58 20.47
C GLU A 51 4.66 34.37 21.00
N VAL A 52 5.67 34.60 21.84
CA VAL A 52 6.38 33.54 22.57
C VAL A 52 5.42 32.82 23.50
N GLY A 53 4.49 33.52 24.18
CA GLY A 53 3.44 32.90 24.98
C GLY A 53 2.58 31.92 24.15
N ILE A 54 2.09 32.36 22.98
CA ILE A 54 1.31 31.52 22.05
C ILE A 54 2.09 30.29 21.59
N LEU A 55 3.40 30.47 21.30
CA LEU A 55 4.25 29.34 20.90
C LEU A 55 4.48 28.34 22.04
N ILE A 56 4.55 28.79 23.28
CA ILE A 56 4.65 27.93 24.47
C ILE A 56 3.37 27.11 24.64
N ASP A 57 2.19 27.71 24.51
CA ASP A 57 0.89 27.01 24.61
C ASP A 57 0.77 25.94 23.52
N TYR A 58 1.15 26.27 22.28
CA TYR A 58 1.24 25.30 21.19
C TYR A 58 2.19 24.14 21.54
N ASN A 59 3.36 24.42 22.09
CA ASN A 59 4.33 23.38 22.48
C ASN A 59 3.77 22.48 23.59
N ILE A 60 3.03 23.05 24.56
CA ILE A 60 2.35 22.28 25.61
C ILE A 60 1.31 21.34 24.98
N THR A 61 0.57 21.78 23.97
CA THR A 61 -0.38 20.94 23.23
C THR A 61 0.33 19.78 22.53
N ASP A 62 1.48 20.02 21.85
CA ASP A 62 2.29 18.97 21.22
C ASP A 62 2.85 17.97 22.24
N ILE A 63 3.28 18.43 23.41
CA ILE A 63 3.75 17.57 24.52
C ILE A 63 2.61 16.68 25.02
N ASN A 64 1.42 17.22 25.24
CA ASN A 64 0.25 16.49 25.69
C ASN A 64 -0.21 15.44 24.66
N ALA A 65 -0.18 15.78 23.38
CA ALA A 65 -0.46 14.86 22.28
C ALA A 65 0.58 13.71 22.24
N THR A 66 1.86 14.04 22.42
CA THR A 66 2.95 13.04 22.49
C THR A 66 2.78 12.14 23.71
N LEU A 67 2.42 12.68 24.88
CA LEU A 67 2.14 11.92 26.08
C LEU A 67 0.93 10.98 25.90
N SER A 68 -0.11 11.46 25.23
CA SER A 68 -1.27 10.64 24.89
C SER A 68 -0.88 9.46 23.99
N PHE A 69 -0.05 9.71 22.99
CA PHE A 69 0.48 8.66 22.12
C PHE A 69 1.43 7.71 22.87
N TYR A 70 2.29 8.21 23.75
CA TYR A 70 3.14 7.40 24.62
C TYR A 70 2.30 6.41 25.45
N ASN A 71 1.15 6.85 26.00
CA ASN A 71 0.26 5.99 26.75
C ASN A 71 -0.32 4.83 25.90
N ILE A 72 -0.58 5.06 24.63
CA ILE A 72 -1.01 4.02 23.67
C ILE A 72 0.16 3.06 23.36
N CYS A 73 1.41 3.55 23.38
CA CYS A 73 2.60 2.76 23.08
C CYS A 73 3.14 1.95 24.28
N LYS A 74 2.55 2.03 25.47
CA LYS A 74 3.10 1.40 26.70
C LYS A 74 3.40 -0.07 26.54
N ASP A 75 2.50 -0.83 25.93
CA ASP A 75 2.70 -2.27 25.72
C ASP A 75 3.86 -2.55 24.76
N ALA A 76 3.98 -1.75 23.69
CA ALA A 76 5.09 -1.85 22.75
C ALA A 76 6.44 -1.45 23.38
N ILE A 77 6.45 -0.51 24.32
CA ILE A 77 7.63 -0.11 25.09
C ILE A 77 8.01 -1.23 26.06
N LYS A 78 7.04 -1.71 26.86
CA LYS A 78 7.25 -2.81 27.80
C LYS A 78 7.78 -4.07 27.11
N PHE A 79 7.22 -4.41 25.97
CA PHE A 79 7.71 -5.51 25.14
C PHE A 79 9.21 -5.35 24.78
N ARG A 80 9.67 -4.13 24.43
CA ARG A 80 11.08 -3.85 24.10
C ARG A 80 11.99 -3.95 25.33
N GLU A 81 11.51 -3.52 26.50
CA GLU A 81 12.21 -3.71 27.76
C GLU A 81 12.44 -5.20 28.06
N ASP A 82 11.37 -5.99 27.93
CA ASP A 82 11.42 -7.43 28.19
C ASP A 82 12.36 -8.15 27.20
N LEU A 83 12.34 -7.76 25.92
CA LEU A 83 13.27 -8.29 24.91
C LEU A 83 14.72 -7.87 25.19
N THR A 84 14.95 -6.63 25.60
CA THR A 84 16.30 -6.14 25.96
C THR A 84 16.86 -6.96 27.12
N LEU A 85 16.07 -7.22 28.15
CA LEU A 85 16.47 -8.05 29.28
C LEU A 85 16.71 -9.51 28.89
N LYS A 86 15.83 -10.07 28.07
CA LYS A 86 15.89 -11.49 27.65
C LYS A 86 17.07 -11.79 26.75
N TYR A 87 17.39 -10.90 25.81
CA TYR A 87 18.34 -11.17 24.73
C TYR A 87 19.66 -10.39 24.84
N GLY A 88 19.78 -9.49 25.80
CA GLY A 88 21.03 -8.80 26.14
C GLY A 88 21.48 -7.76 25.12
N PHE A 89 20.57 -7.20 24.30
CA PHE A 89 20.87 -6.05 23.44
C PHE A 89 19.72 -5.03 23.49
N ASP A 90 20.03 -3.76 23.29
CA ASP A 90 19.06 -2.68 23.38
C ASP A 90 18.07 -2.74 22.19
N CYS A 91 16.80 -3.02 22.53
CA CYS A 91 15.67 -3.05 21.57
C CYS A 91 14.85 -1.75 21.60
N MET A 92 15.08 -0.82 22.55
CA MET A 92 14.14 0.23 22.88
C MET A 92 13.75 1.10 21.69
N ASN A 93 14.69 1.54 20.88
CA ASN A 93 14.43 2.45 19.75
C ASN A 93 14.45 1.73 18.39
N LEU A 94 14.32 0.41 18.39
CA LEU A 94 14.20 -0.39 17.17
C LEU A 94 12.72 -0.61 16.84
N ASN A 95 12.36 -0.54 15.56
CA ASN A 95 11.07 -1.04 15.10
C ASN A 95 11.05 -2.58 15.10
N ASP A 96 9.85 -3.17 15.06
CA ASP A 96 9.68 -4.62 15.16
C ASP A 96 10.43 -5.40 14.08
N SER A 97 10.50 -4.88 12.84
CA SER A 97 11.27 -5.49 11.74
C SER A 97 12.75 -5.52 12.05
N LYS A 98 13.30 -4.43 12.63
CA LYS A 98 14.69 -4.35 13.03
C LYS A 98 15.02 -5.26 14.22
N ILE A 99 14.12 -5.37 15.18
CA ILE A 99 14.25 -6.32 16.28
C ILE A 99 14.35 -7.74 15.71
N GLY A 100 13.41 -8.15 14.85
CA GLY A 100 13.41 -9.46 14.23
C GLY A 100 14.67 -9.73 13.38
N GLU A 101 15.12 -8.73 12.60
CA GLU A 101 16.39 -8.79 11.83
C GLU A 101 17.59 -9.04 12.76
N GLN A 102 17.70 -8.29 13.86
CA GLN A 102 18.78 -8.44 14.83
C GLN A 102 18.77 -9.79 15.54
N PHE A 103 17.61 -10.32 15.86
CA PHE A 103 17.48 -11.67 16.41
C PHE A 103 18.01 -12.72 15.44
N PHE A 104 17.59 -12.66 14.19
CA PHE A 104 17.97 -13.65 13.20
C PHE A 104 19.47 -13.56 12.88
N MET A 105 20.01 -12.34 12.77
CA MET A 105 21.44 -12.14 12.60
C MET A 105 22.27 -12.77 13.73
N ARG A 106 21.88 -12.53 14.99
CA ARG A 106 22.57 -13.07 16.16
C ARG A 106 22.51 -14.60 16.22
N LYS A 107 21.38 -15.20 15.79
CA LYS A 107 21.26 -16.64 15.67
C LYS A 107 22.28 -17.21 14.67
N ILE A 108 22.37 -16.61 13.49
CA ILE A 108 23.36 -17.01 12.46
C ILE A 108 24.79 -16.77 12.97
N GLU A 109 25.09 -15.64 13.61
CA GLU A 109 26.42 -15.32 14.15
C GLU A 109 26.84 -16.24 15.29
N ALA A 110 25.91 -16.80 16.05
CA ALA A 110 26.20 -17.79 17.09
C ALA A 110 26.76 -19.10 16.49
N GLU A 111 26.31 -19.46 15.29
CA GLU A 111 26.79 -20.64 14.56
C GLU A 111 28.02 -20.30 13.68
N ASN A 112 28.03 -19.10 13.09
CA ASN A 112 29.11 -18.59 12.24
C ASN A 112 29.42 -17.12 12.55
N PRO A 113 30.38 -16.83 13.47
CA PRO A 113 30.72 -15.46 13.90
C PRO A 113 31.16 -14.52 12.77
N THR A 114 31.55 -15.06 11.63
CA THR A 114 32.02 -14.30 10.47
C THR A 114 30.98 -14.24 9.33
N ALA A 115 29.75 -14.68 9.56
CA ALA A 115 28.72 -14.77 8.51
C ALA A 115 28.50 -13.44 7.78
N PHE A 116 28.35 -12.35 8.51
CA PHE A 116 27.98 -11.05 7.96
C PHE A 116 29.15 -10.09 7.73
N TYR A 117 30.35 -10.42 8.23
CA TYR A 117 31.48 -9.50 8.15
C TYR A 117 32.78 -10.22 7.79
N LYS A 118 33.64 -9.50 7.13
CA LYS A 118 35.04 -9.87 6.89
C LYS A 118 35.94 -8.69 7.23
N GLU A 119 37.19 -8.94 7.52
CA GLU A 119 38.21 -7.91 7.65
C GLU A 119 38.88 -7.65 6.30
N ASP A 120 39.13 -6.38 6.00
CA ASP A 120 39.95 -6.00 4.84
C ASP A 120 41.44 -6.07 5.19
N SER A 121 42.30 -5.74 4.25
CA SER A 121 43.76 -5.73 4.42
C SER A 121 44.26 -4.76 5.49
N SER A 122 43.43 -3.82 5.93
CA SER A 122 43.72 -2.86 7.01
C SER A 122 43.16 -3.28 8.38
N GLY A 123 42.49 -4.45 8.47
CA GLY A 123 41.80 -4.90 9.68
C GLY A 123 40.44 -4.25 9.90
N LYS A 124 39.92 -3.50 8.93
CA LYS A 124 38.61 -2.88 9.03
C LYS A 124 37.50 -3.89 8.73
N ARG A 125 36.50 -3.94 9.60
CA ARG A 125 35.33 -4.81 9.43
C ARG A 125 34.47 -4.30 8.28
N ILE A 126 34.26 -5.12 7.25
CA ILE A 126 33.43 -4.85 6.06
C ILE A 126 32.28 -5.84 6.01
N MET A 127 31.08 -5.35 5.69
CA MET A 127 29.89 -6.19 5.50
C MET A 127 30.07 -7.13 4.30
N LYS A 128 29.74 -8.39 4.50
CA LYS A 128 29.63 -9.38 3.42
C LYS A 128 28.27 -9.25 2.76
N GLN A 129 28.27 -9.31 1.44
CA GLN A 129 27.06 -9.26 0.61
C GLN A 129 27.33 -9.98 -0.70
N THR A 130 26.31 -10.54 -1.33
CA THR A 130 26.42 -11.09 -2.68
C THR A 130 25.97 -10.03 -3.68
N LYS A 131 26.93 -9.43 -4.38
CA LYS A 131 26.70 -8.48 -5.46
C LYS A 131 26.66 -9.23 -6.79
N ARG A 132 25.73 -8.83 -7.68
CA ARG A 132 25.56 -9.46 -8.98
C ARG A 132 25.44 -8.40 -10.05
N ASP A 133 26.18 -8.57 -11.15
CA ASP A 133 26.10 -7.70 -12.32
C ASP A 133 24.92 -8.09 -13.23
N ARG A 134 24.48 -9.35 -13.13
CA ARG A 134 23.33 -9.88 -13.88
C ARG A 134 22.71 -11.06 -13.16
N ILE A 135 21.42 -11.29 -13.42
CA ILE A 135 20.66 -12.44 -12.94
C ILE A 135 19.96 -13.08 -14.15
N VAL A 136 20.23 -14.35 -14.37
CA VAL A 136 19.51 -15.18 -15.36
C VAL A 136 18.26 -15.71 -14.66
N ILE A 137 17.09 -15.28 -15.09
CA ILE A 137 15.81 -15.63 -14.42
C ILE A 137 15.52 -17.12 -14.48
N LYS A 138 15.94 -17.80 -15.55
CA LYS A 138 15.85 -19.26 -15.63
C LYS A 138 16.46 -19.98 -14.42
N ASP A 139 17.58 -19.47 -13.91
CA ASP A 139 18.29 -20.04 -12.75
C ASP A 139 17.60 -19.73 -11.40
N CYS A 140 16.54 -18.93 -11.43
CA CYS A 140 15.73 -18.57 -10.29
C CYS A 140 14.44 -19.40 -10.19
N ILE A 141 14.07 -20.12 -11.27
CA ILE A 141 12.81 -20.87 -11.35
C ILE A 141 13.04 -22.29 -10.81
N PHE A 142 12.18 -22.70 -9.88
CA PHE A 142 12.32 -24.03 -9.25
C PHE A 142 11.91 -25.16 -10.20
N ASP A 143 12.64 -26.26 -10.12
CA ASP A 143 12.54 -27.39 -11.05
C ASP A 143 11.17 -28.09 -11.07
N TYR A 144 10.38 -27.98 -10.03
CA TYR A 144 9.05 -28.60 -10.00
C TYR A 144 7.97 -27.78 -10.76
N ILE A 145 8.25 -26.52 -11.12
CA ILE A 145 7.28 -25.66 -11.81
C ILE A 145 7.08 -26.13 -13.24
N ARG A 146 5.85 -26.53 -13.56
CA ARG A 146 5.48 -27.05 -14.88
C ARG A 146 4.06 -26.63 -15.21
N PHE A 147 3.83 -26.25 -16.47
CA PHE A 147 2.55 -25.85 -16.99
C PHE A 147 2.11 -26.75 -18.14
N ARG A 148 0.81 -26.93 -18.32
CA ARG A 148 0.19 -27.77 -19.36
C ARG A 148 -0.49 -26.93 -20.43
N THR A 149 -1.05 -25.79 -20.07
CA THR A 149 -1.80 -24.92 -20.98
C THR A 149 -0.88 -23.92 -21.67
N LYS A 150 -1.21 -23.58 -22.91
CA LYS A 150 -0.39 -22.69 -23.73
C LYS A 150 -0.15 -21.30 -23.12
N PRO A 151 -1.16 -20.62 -22.50
CA PRO A 151 -0.92 -19.32 -21.90
C PRO A 151 0.13 -19.33 -20.79
N PHE A 152 0.02 -20.26 -19.84
CA PHE A 152 0.96 -20.36 -18.73
C PHE A 152 2.34 -20.86 -19.20
N GLN A 153 2.41 -21.76 -20.20
CA GLN A 153 3.67 -22.18 -20.82
C GLN A 153 4.38 -21.00 -21.51
N ALA A 154 3.62 -20.12 -22.20
CA ALA A 154 4.18 -18.96 -22.86
C ALA A 154 4.78 -17.98 -21.84
N LEU A 155 4.08 -17.72 -20.72
CA LEU A 155 4.57 -16.89 -19.64
C LEU A 155 5.83 -17.49 -18.99
N HIS A 156 5.83 -18.79 -18.72
CA HIS A 156 6.99 -19.48 -18.14
C HIS A 156 8.23 -19.33 -19.03
N LYS A 157 8.09 -19.57 -20.34
CA LYS A 157 9.18 -19.37 -21.31
C LYS A 157 9.66 -17.93 -21.38
N TRP A 158 8.73 -16.98 -21.27
CA TRP A 158 9.10 -15.56 -21.23
C TRP A 158 9.98 -15.25 -20.02
N PHE A 159 9.64 -15.74 -18.83
CA PHE A 159 10.50 -15.61 -17.64
C PHE A 159 11.85 -16.28 -17.83
N GLU A 160 11.89 -17.51 -18.37
CA GLU A 160 13.15 -18.24 -18.63
C GLU A 160 14.10 -17.46 -19.57
N ALA A 161 13.55 -16.66 -20.48
CA ALA A 161 14.33 -15.87 -21.43
C ALA A 161 14.90 -14.57 -20.83
N GLN A 162 14.44 -14.14 -19.65
CA GLN A 162 14.84 -12.85 -19.06
C GLN A 162 16.22 -12.92 -18.42
N VAL A 163 17.02 -11.87 -18.65
CA VAL A 163 18.29 -11.62 -17.97
C VAL A 163 18.24 -10.19 -17.44
N ILE A 164 18.27 -10.04 -16.13
CA ILE A 164 18.24 -8.74 -15.45
C ILE A 164 19.68 -8.30 -15.17
N SER A 165 20.06 -7.11 -15.62
CA SER A 165 21.35 -6.48 -15.35
C SER A 165 21.28 -5.44 -14.24
N GLU A 166 20.13 -4.76 -14.07
CA GLU A 166 19.87 -3.85 -12.97
C GLU A 166 19.31 -4.62 -11.76
N THR A 167 20.11 -4.70 -10.71
CA THR A 167 19.78 -5.48 -9.51
C THR A 167 19.22 -4.65 -8.37
N ASN A 168 19.12 -3.31 -8.55
CA ASN A 168 18.55 -2.40 -7.56
C ASN A 168 17.08 -2.09 -7.82
N GLY A 169 16.65 -2.17 -9.07
CA GLY A 169 15.27 -1.98 -9.50
C GLY A 169 14.78 -3.26 -10.16
N VAL A 170 14.14 -4.09 -9.41
CA VAL A 170 13.65 -5.38 -9.85
C VAL A 170 12.72 -5.22 -11.04
N PHE A 171 13.00 -5.87 -12.16
CA PHE A 171 12.22 -5.84 -13.41
C PHE A 171 12.12 -4.51 -14.18
N SER A 172 12.73 -3.45 -13.72
CA SER A 172 12.90 -2.26 -14.58
C SER A 172 13.69 -2.56 -15.86
N ASP A 173 14.33 -3.70 -15.90
CA ASP A 173 15.31 -4.17 -16.87
C ASP A 173 14.83 -5.40 -17.68
N THR A 174 13.54 -5.75 -17.62
CA THR A 174 13.00 -6.86 -18.41
C THR A 174 12.94 -6.52 -19.89
N GLU A 175 13.44 -7.45 -20.72
CA GLU A 175 13.43 -7.29 -22.18
C GLU A 175 12.10 -7.75 -22.80
N GLU A 176 11.74 -7.16 -23.93
CA GLU A 176 10.61 -7.61 -24.76
C GLU A 176 10.87 -8.97 -25.45
N HIS A 177 11.86 -9.72 -25.02
CA HIS A 177 12.24 -10.98 -25.65
C HIS A 177 11.08 -11.96 -25.73
N ASN A 178 10.83 -12.46 -26.96
CA ASN A 178 9.82 -13.46 -27.28
C ASN A 178 8.36 -13.07 -26.95
N LEU A 179 8.04 -11.78 -26.93
CA LEU A 179 6.65 -11.32 -26.84
C LEU A 179 5.75 -11.91 -27.94
N LEU A 180 6.28 -12.33 -29.08
CA LEU A 180 5.47 -12.89 -30.17
C LEU A 180 4.69 -14.14 -29.75
N ASP A 181 5.27 -15.02 -28.92
CA ASP A 181 4.56 -16.17 -28.39
C ASP A 181 3.68 -15.81 -27.17
N VAL A 182 4.11 -14.82 -26.37
CA VAL A 182 3.38 -14.33 -25.20
C VAL A 182 2.32 -13.30 -25.61
N ALA A 183 2.61 -12.42 -26.59
CA ALA A 183 1.69 -11.38 -27.08
C ALA A 183 0.35 -11.94 -27.60
N LYS A 184 0.30 -13.21 -27.97
CA LYS A 184 -0.95 -13.89 -28.29
C LYS A 184 -1.85 -14.09 -27.05
N TYR A 185 -1.27 -14.13 -25.85
CA TYR A 185 -1.94 -14.45 -24.58
C TYR A 185 -1.71 -13.40 -23.50
N ALA A 186 -0.74 -12.47 -23.68
CA ALA A 186 -0.33 -11.53 -22.67
C ALA A 186 -0.03 -10.15 -23.25
N GLU A 187 -0.29 -9.12 -22.46
CA GLU A 187 0.14 -7.75 -22.73
C GLU A 187 1.25 -7.36 -21.75
N MET A 188 2.29 -6.71 -22.28
CA MET A 188 3.30 -6.09 -21.44
C MET A 188 2.81 -4.73 -20.94
N VAL A 189 2.79 -4.54 -19.63
CA VAL A 189 2.50 -3.21 -19.07
C VAL A 189 3.74 -2.35 -19.17
N ILE A 190 3.64 -1.34 -20.00
CA ILE A 190 4.71 -0.37 -20.23
C ILE A 190 4.41 0.87 -19.40
N LYS A 191 5.27 1.17 -18.43
CA LYS A 191 5.20 2.43 -17.71
C LYS A 191 5.65 3.57 -18.62
N ARG A 192 4.81 4.59 -18.75
CA ARG A 192 5.10 5.79 -19.51
C ARG A 192 5.33 6.95 -18.57
N GLU A 193 6.52 7.52 -18.57
CA GLU A 193 6.75 8.82 -17.98
C GLU A 193 6.45 9.91 -19.00
N LYS A 194 5.56 10.83 -18.66
CA LYS A 194 5.12 11.92 -19.52
C LYS A 194 5.82 13.21 -19.12
N PHE A 195 6.49 13.84 -20.06
CA PHE A 195 7.01 15.19 -19.88
C PHE A 195 5.95 16.23 -20.26
N LYS A 196 5.90 17.34 -19.54
CA LYS A 196 4.99 18.46 -19.87
C LYS A 196 5.40 19.23 -21.11
N SER A 197 6.66 19.09 -21.50
CA SER A 197 7.29 19.66 -22.69
C SER A 197 8.22 18.61 -23.30
N LYS A 198 8.77 18.85 -24.48
CA LYS A 198 9.81 18.00 -25.05
C LYS A 198 10.98 17.92 -24.06
N PRO A 199 11.38 16.71 -23.63
CA PRO A 199 12.49 16.58 -22.68
C PRO A 199 13.80 17.06 -23.31
N SER A 200 14.65 17.65 -22.48
CA SER A 200 16.00 18.03 -22.85
C SER A 200 16.90 16.80 -22.99
N ASP A 201 18.01 16.94 -23.71
CA ASP A 201 19.00 15.86 -23.85
C ASP A 201 19.58 15.41 -22.48
N ILE A 202 19.59 16.31 -21.50
CA ILE A 202 20.04 16.01 -20.12
C ILE A 202 19.01 15.09 -19.44
N GLU A 203 17.71 15.45 -19.45
CA GLU A 203 16.64 14.63 -18.89
C GLU A 203 16.57 13.25 -19.55
N ILE A 204 16.78 13.21 -20.88
CA ILE A 204 16.88 11.97 -21.64
C ILE A 204 18.05 11.11 -21.14
N SER A 205 19.23 11.72 -20.99
CA SER A 205 20.43 11.02 -20.54
C SER A 205 20.30 10.52 -19.11
N GLU A 206 19.75 11.33 -18.21
CA GLU A 206 19.48 10.95 -16.82
C GLU A 206 18.48 9.80 -16.73
N PHE A 207 17.42 9.84 -17.55
CA PHE A 207 16.44 8.76 -17.62
C PHE A 207 17.07 7.45 -18.11
N LEU A 208 17.81 7.48 -19.23
CA LEU A 208 18.46 6.28 -19.78
C LEU A 208 19.56 5.74 -18.86
N LEU A 209 20.21 6.60 -18.07
CA LEU A 209 21.15 6.17 -17.04
C LEU A 209 20.45 5.44 -15.91
N ALA A 210 19.28 5.93 -15.50
CA ALA A 210 18.45 5.31 -14.47
C ALA A 210 17.71 4.06 -14.96
N HIS A 211 17.42 3.99 -16.28
CA HIS A 211 16.69 2.91 -16.93
C HIS A 211 17.41 2.47 -18.22
N PRO A 212 18.47 1.66 -18.12
CA PRO A 212 19.34 1.31 -19.25
C PRO A 212 18.62 0.65 -20.44
N LYS A 213 17.48 0.01 -20.18
CA LYS A 213 16.62 -0.62 -21.22
C LYS A 213 15.37 0.20 -21.55
N GLY A 214 15.26 1.41 -21.00
CA GLY A 214 14.24 2.37 -21.40
C GLY A 214 14.49 2.86 -22.83
N TRP A 215 13.44 3.35 -23.49
CA TRP A 215 13.55 4.02 -24.79
C TRP A 215 12.70 5.27 -24.82
N ILE A 216 13.03 6.14 -25.77
CA ILE A 216 12.34 7.40 -25.97
C ILE A 216 11.49 7.28 -27.23
N GLU A 217 10.26 7.71 -27.14
CA GLU A 217 9.33 7.75 -28.26
C GLU A 217 8.64 9.10 -28.30
N GLU A 218 8.64 9.75 -29.44
CA GLU A 218 7.79 10.92 -29.66
C GLU A 218 6.34 10.45 -29.82
N VAL A 219 5.47 10.95 -28.95
CA VAL A 219 4.05 10.59 -28.96
C VAL A 219 3.22 11.85 -29.05
N GLU A 220 2.28 11.84 -29.97
CA GLU A 220 1.25 12.86 -30.05
C GLU A 220 0.22 12.62 -28.93
N LEU A 221 0.23 13.48 -27.90
CA LEU A 221 -0.74 13.38 -26.80
C LEU A 221 -1.91 14.33 -27.09
N LYS A 222 -3.11 13.76 -27.17
CA LYS A 222 -4.35 14.54 -27.26
C LYS A 222 -4.67 15.06 -25.86
N ALA A 223 -4.35 16.31 -25.58
CA ALA A 223 -4.88 17.03 -24.43
C ALA A 223 -6.17 17.75 -24.82
N MET A 224 -7.12 17.86 -23.90
CA MET A 224 -8.35 18.60 -24.11
C MET A 224 -8.16 20.04 -23.61
N GLU A 225 -8.30 21.04 -24.47
CA GLU A 225 -8.33 22.44 -24.06
C GLU A 225 -9.74 23.01 -24.12
N VAL A 226 -10.04 23.94 -23.20
CA VAL A 226 -11.35 24.64 -23.19
C VAL A 226 -11.40 25.57 -24.39
N VAL A 227 -12.47 25.46 -25.18
CA VAL A 227 -12.74 26.38 -26.28
C VAL A 227 -13.11 27.74 -25.71
N LYS A 228 -12.47 28.80 -26.20
CA LYS A 228 -12.77 30.17 -25.81
C LYS A 228 -13.30 30.91 -27.04
N ASP A 229 -14.20 31.88 -26.80
CA ASP A 229 -14.68 32.80 -27.84
C ASP A 229 -13.63 33.88 -28.22
N SER A 230 -14.01 34.84 -29.06
CA SER A 230 -13.16 35.94 -29.51
C SER A 230 -12.67 36.84 -28.36
N ASP A 231 -13.41 36.86 -27.25
CA ASP A 231 -13.12 37.69 -26.06
C ASP A 231 -12.38 36.91 -24.96
N GLY A 232 -12.00 35.64 -25.26
CA GLY A 232 -11.26 34.77 -24.37
C GLY A 232 -12.14 34.09 -23.31
N VAL A 233 -13.47 34.17 -23.37
CA VAL A 233 -14.42 33.58 -22.44
C VAL A 233 -14.67 32.12 -22.82
N PRO A 234 -14.71 31.19 -21.83
CA PRO A 234 -15.01 29.78 -22.11
C PRO A 234 -16.41 29.59 -22.72
N VAL A 235 -16.45 28.96 -23.88
CA VAL A 235 -17.70 28.54 -24.53
C VAL A 235 -18.30 27.40 -23.71
N LYS A 236 -19.59 27.48 -23.39
CA LYS A 236 -20.32 26.48 -22.63
C LYS A 236 -21.48 25.93 -23.45
N GLU A 237 -21.70 24.63 -23.31
CA GLU A 237 -22.86 23.92 -23.87
C GLU A 237 -23.71 23.31 -22.77
N GLU A 238 -25.02 23.24 -23.01
CA GLU A 238 -25.95 22.55 -22.10
C GLU A 238 -25.77 21.02 -22.22
N TYR A 239 -25.55 20.39 -21.09
CA TYR A 239 -25.47 18.95 -20.96
C TYR A 239 -26.58 18.43 -20.06
N LEU A 240 -27.44 17.58 -20.60
CA LEU A 240 -28.45 16.88 -19.82
C LEU A 240 -27.81 15.68 -19.12
N CYS A 241 -27.71 15.73 -17.80
CA CYS A 241 -27.18 14.63 -17.00
C CYS A 241 -28.22 13.48 -17.00
N GLU A 242 -27.93 12.39 -17.70
CA GLU A 242 -28.83 11.24 -17.83
C GLU A 242 -29.20 10.63 -16.47
N LYS A 243 -28.30 10.66 -15.49
CA LYS A 243 -28.51 10.12 -14.13
C LYS A 243 -29.44 11.01 -13.27
N THR A 244 -29.43 12.32 -13.46
CA THR A 244 -30.16 13.25 -12.57
C THR A 244 -31.26 14.04 -13.25
N GLY A 245 -31.39 13.96 -14.59
CA GLY A 245 -32.33 14.74 -15.38
C GLY A 245 -32.08 16.26 -15.35
N LYS A 246 -30.99 16.72 -14.75
CA LYS A 246 -30.67 18.17 -14.63
C LYS A 246 -29.79 18.62 -15.80
N VAL A 247 -30.09 19.77 -16.34
CA VAL A 247 -29.27 20.47 -17.33
C VAL A 247 -28.10 21.14 -16.61
N LYS A 248 -26.87 20.87 -17.06
CA LYS A 248 -25.63 21.51 -16.59
C LYS A 248 -24.94 22.22 -17.75
N LEU A 249 -24.38 23.39 -17.50
CA LEU A 249 -23.54 24.10 -18.44
C LEU A 249 -22.10 23.58 -18.30
N LEU A 250 -21.59 22.91 -19.32
CA LEU A 250 -20.22 22.41 -19.35
C LEU A 250 -19.38 23.19 -20.36
N ASN A 251 -18.12 23.41 -20.02
CA ASN A 251 -17.19 24.04 -20.97
C ASN A 251 -16.96 23.12 -22.16
N VAL A 252 -17.16 23.65 -23.36
CA VAL A 252 -16.78 22.96 -24.61
C VAL A 252 -15.29 22.74 -24.63
N LYS A 253 -14.87 21.52 -24.90
CA LYS A 253 -13.46 21.14 -24.98
C LYS A 253 -13.14 20.62 -26.38
N LYS A 254 -12.03 21.07 -26.94
CA LYS A 254 -11.48 20.55 -28.20
C LYS A 254 -10.15 19.82 -27.94
N PRO A 255 -9.77 18.83 -28.75
CA PRO A 255 -8.46 18.22 -28.68
C PRO A 255 -7.36 19.25 -28.91
N LYS A 256 -6.37 19.31 -28.01
CA LYS A 256 -5.12 20.01 -28.21
C LYS A 256 -4.03 18.97 -28.44
N ILE A 257 -3.41 19.04 -29.61
CA ILE A 257 -2.31 18.16 -29.94
C ILE A 257 -1.03 18.81 -29.43
N SER A 258 -0.33 18.11 -28.54
CA SER A 258 0.99 18.51 -28.06
C SER A 258 1.95 17.34 -28.21
N HIS A 259 3.13 17.61 -28.75
CA HIS A 259 4.18 16.60 -28.87
C HIS A 259 4.99 16.52 -27.57
N TYR A 260 5.03 15.34 -26.96
CA TYR A 260 5.85 15.08 -25.78
C TYR A 260 6.73 13.85 -26.03
N GLY A 261 7.98 13.91 -25.61
CA GLY A 261 8.81 12.73 -25.46
C GLY A 261 8.24 11.84 -24.35
N CYS A 262 8.15 10.56 -24.59
CA CYS A 262 7.75 9.56 -23.61
C CYS A 262 8.86 8.54 -23.45
N PHE A 263 9.17 8.23 -22.18
CA PHE A 263 10.02 7.10 -21.88
C PHE A 263 9.13 5.90 -21.58
N LYS A 264 9.55 4.70 -22.02
CA LYS A 264 8.84 3.46 -21.79
C LYS A 264 9.77 2.48 -21.11
N VAL A 265 9.30 1.87 -20.04
CA VAL A 265 9.99 0.80 -19.31
C VAL A 265 8.99 -0.33 -19.08
N ALA A 266 9.37 -1.55 -19.38
CA ALA A 266 8.56 -2.71 -19.05
C ALA A 266 8.67 -3.01 -17.55
N GLU A 267 7.54 -3.08 -16.85
CA GLU A 267 7.50 -3.36 -15.41
C GLU A 267 6.80 -4.67 -15.07
N THR A 268 5.75 -5.02 -15.81
CA THR A 268 4.93 -6.21 -15.55
C THR A 268 4.42 -6.82 -16.84
N VAL A 269 4.04 -8.09 -16.77
CA VAL A 269 3.35 -8.80 -17.86
C VAL A 269 1.96 -9.19 -17.38
N ASN A 270 0.95 -8.98 -18.22
CA ASN A 270 -0.40 -9.43 -17.97
C ASN A 270 -0.70 -10.65 -18.83
N ILE A 271 -1.31 -11.65 -18.24
CA ILE A 271 -1.84 -12.81 -18.96
C ILE A 271 -3.34 -12.96 -18.63
N VAL A 272 -4.15 -13.22 -19.64
CA VAL A 272 -5.59 -13.45 -19.48
C VAL A 272 -5.88 -14.92 -19.74
N VAL A 273 -6.49 -15.59 -18.75
CA VAL A 273 -6.92 -16.99 -18.85
C VAL A 273 -8.35 -17.07 -18.31
N ASP A 274 -9.26 -17.65 -19.09
CA ASP A 274 -10.68 -17.80 -18.78
C ASP A 274 -11.35 -16.48 -18.30
N GLY A 275 -10.96 -15.38 -18.95
CA GLY A 275 -11.50 -14.05 -18.64
C GLY A 275 -10.94 -13.39 -17.39
N PHE A 276 -10.05 -14.06 -16.64
CA PHE A 276 -9.35 -13.48 -15.50
C PHE A 276 -7.95 -13.00 -15.88
N ARG A 277 -7.60 -11.79 -15.47
CA ARG A 277 -6.31 -11.14 -15.73
C ARG A 277 -5.37 -11.35 -14.55
N TYR A 278 -4.20 -11.91 -14.84
CA TYR A 278 -3.09 -12.06 -13.91
C TYR A 278 -2.01 -11.04 -14.25
N ASP A 279 -1.67 -10.21 -13.29
CA ASP A 279 -0.53 -9.29 -13.37
C ASP A 279 0.65 -9.93 -12.66
N VAL A 280 1.74 -10.19 -13.40
CA VAL A 280 2.97 -10.80 -12.88
C VAL A 280 4.14 -9.83 -13.03
N GLY A 281 5.04 -9.82 -12.07
CA GLY A 281 6.14 -8.87 -12.10
C GLY A 281 7.07 -8.99 -10.90
N SER A 282 7.64 -7.86 -10.49
CA SER A 282 8.65 -7.80 -9.43
C SER A 282 8.12 -8.01 -8.02
N GLY A 283 6.85 -7.80 -7.79
CA GLY A 283 6.29 -7.76 -6.43
C GLY A 283 5.54 -9.02 -6.04
N GLY A 284 4.82 -9.61 -6.95
CA GLY A 284 3.95 -10.75 -6.71
C GLY A 284 2.91 -10.94 -7.79
N LEU A 285 2.11 -11.98 -7.67
CA LEU A 285 0.96 -12.24 -8.51
C LEU A 285 -0.22 -11.38 -8.04
N HIS A 286 -0.85 -10.65 -8.97
CA HIS A 286 -2.04 -9.86 -8.69
C HIS A 286 -3.10 -10.04 -9.76
N GLY A 287 -4.35 -9.93 -9.37
CA GLY A 287 -5.50 -9.93 -10.25
C GLY A 287 -6.77 -9.82 -9.44
N ALA A 288 -7.80 -9.16 -9.98
CA ALA A 288 -9.09 -9.07 -9.32
C ALA A 288 -10.22 -8.97 -10.35
N LYS A 289 -11.30 -9.66 -10.08
CA LYS A 289 -12.57 -9.52 -10.78
C LYS A 289 -13.48 -8.64 -9.93
N SER A 290 -13.63 -7.39 -10.36
CA SER A 290 -14.49 -6.42 -9.68
C SER A 290 -15.94 -6.89 -9.64
N GLY A 291 -16.63 -6.68 -8.52
CA GLY A 291 -18.03 -7.07 -8.35
C GLY A 291 -18.39 -7.50 -6.94
N HIS A 292 -19.68 -7.71 -6.71
CA HIS A 292 -20.21 -8.38 -5.52
C HIS A 292 -20.42 -9.85 -5.82
N HIS A 293 -19.67 -10.69 -5.14
CA HIS A 293 -19.65 -12.13 -5.30
C HIS A 293 -20.27 -12.80 -4.07
N LYS A 294 -21.20 -13.73 -4.27
CA LYS A 294 -21.90 -14.46 -3.19
C LYS A 294 -21.80 -15.96 -3.41
N SER A 295 -21.61 -16.70 -2.31
CA SER A 295 -21.73 -18.16 -2.33
C SER A 295 -23.20 -18.54 -2.42
N GLU A 296 -23.64 -18.90 -3.62
CA GLU A 296 -25.03 -19.21 -3.92
C GLU A 296 -25.15 -20.13 -5.14
N ASN A 297 -26.36 -20.65 -5.38
CA ASN A 297 -26.68 -21.48 -6.55
C ASN A 297 -25.77 -22.72 -6.70
N GLY A 298 -25.32 -23.31 -5.58
CA GLY A 298 -24.44 -24.48 -5.55
C GLY A 298 -22.98 -24.18 -5.86
N LYS A 299 -22.60 -22.89 -5.93
CA LYS A 299 -21.20 -22.43 -5.97
C LYS A 299 -20.79 -21.83 -4.64
N VAL A 300 -19.57 -22.09 -4.25
CA VAL A 300 -18.95 -21.55 -3.04
C VAL A 300 -17.71 -20.74 -3.37
N ILE A 301 -17.44 -19.70 -2.59
CA ILE A 301 -16.21 -18.93 -2.67
C ILE A 301 -15.21 -19.55 -1.71
N MET A 302 -14.08 -20.03 -2.25
CA MET A 302 -12.96 -20.53 -1.45
C MET A 302 -11.79 -19.56 -1.54
N THR A 303 -11.12 -19.39 -0.42
CA THR A 303 -9.86 -18.62 -0.30
C THR A 303 -8.77 -19.52 0.22
N TYR A 304 -7.56 -19.35 -0.29
CA TYR A 304 -6.37 -20.05 0.17
C TYR A 304 -5.17 -19.11 0.17
N ASP A 305 -4.54 -18.96 1.34
CA ASP A 305 -3.32 -18.19 1.53
C ASP A 305 -2.16 -19.13 1.90
N VAL A 306 -0.97 -18.90 1.36
CA VAL A 306 0.21 -19.68 1.75
C VAL A 306 0.74 -19.19 3.10
N ALA A 307 0.84 -20.10 4.06
CA ALA A 307 1.35 -19.82 5.39
C ALA A 307 2.79 -19.30 5.34
N SER A 308 3.03 -18.05 5.76
CA SER A 308 4.36 -17.42 5.79
C SER A 308 5.14 -17.60 4.47
N TYR A 309 4.53 -17.21 3.36
CA TYR A 309 4.93 -17.57 2.00
C TYR A 309 6.42 -17.42 1.72
N TYR A 310 6.96 -16.20 1.75
CA TYR A 310 8.34 -15.94 1.36
C TYR A 310 9.38 -16.65 2.24
N PRO A 311 9.26 -16.69 3.57
CA PRO A 311 10.11 -17.51 4.42
C PRO A 311 10.06 -18.98 4.05
N ASN A 312 8.87 -19.56 3.89
CA ASN A 312 8.72 -20.98 3.59
C ASN A 312 9.17 -21.34 2.17
N MET A 313 9.06 -20.43 1.20
CA MET A 313 9.68 -20.59 -0.13
C MET A 313 11.19 -20.78 -0.01
N ALA A 314 11.86 -19.98 0.82
CA ALA A 314 13.30 -20.12 1.04
C ALA A 314 13.65 -21.42 1.76
N ILE A 315 12.92 -21.76 2.84
CA ILE A 315 13.17 -22.94 3.67
C ILE A 315 12.94 -24.23 2.87
N ALA A 316 11.76 -24.37 2.24
CA ALA A 316 11.37 -25.59 1.53
C ALA A 316 12.24 -25.86 0.30
N ASN A 317 12.71 -24.82 -0.36
CA ASN A 317 13.51 -24.94 -1.59
C ASN A 317 15.01 -24.74 -1.36
N ARG A 318 15.46 -24.60 -0.10
CA ARG A 318 16.86 -24.42 0.28
C ARG A 318 17.54 -23.25 -0.45
N VAL A 319 16.82 -22.11 -0.59
CA VAL A 319 17.31 -20.88 -1.22
C VAL A 319 17.82 -19.93 -0.15
N TYR A 320 19.01 -19.40 -0.35
CA TYR A 320 19.71 -18.55 0.62
C TYR A 320 20.57 -17.49 -0.07
N PRO A 321 20.88 -16.36 0.62
CA PRO A 321 21.90 -15.43 0.15
C PRO A 321 23.27 -16.15 0.08
N GLU A 322 23.90 -16.19 -1.09
CA GLU A 322 25.09 -17.03 -1.36
C GLU A 322 26.22 -16.85 -0.34
N HIS A 323 26.42 -15.61 0.18
CA HIS A 323 27.45 -15.32 1.18
C HIS A 323 27.16 -15.91 2.58
N LEU A 324 25.94 -16.40 2.85
CA LEU A 324 25.51 -16.95 4.14
C LEU A 324 25.56 -18.48 4.20
N SER A 325 25.80 -19.15 3.07
CA SER A 325 25.77 -20.61 2.92
C SER A 325 24.41 -21.27 3.20
N GLU A 326 24.31 -22.57 2.96
CA GLU A 326 23.06 -23.33 3.11
C GLU A 326 22.58 -23.45 4.57
N SER A 327 23.48 -23.33 5.55
CA SER A 327 23.12 -23.30 6.98
C SER A 327 22.17 -22.17 7.35
N PHE A 328 22.10 -21.12 6.51
CA PHE A 328 21.07 -20.10 6.61
C PHE A 328 19.66 -20.69 6.61
N CYS A 329 19.38 -21.68 5.77
CA CYS A 329 18.04 -22.29 5.69
C CYS A 329 17.66 -23.02 6.98
N ASP A 330 18.62 -23.71 7.63
CA ASP A 330 18.39 -24.39 8.90
C ASP A 330 18.10 -23.38 10.01
N SER A 331 18.91 -22.31 10.11
CA SER A 331 18.67 -21.21 11.05
C SER A 331 17.34 -20.50 10.79
N TYR A 332 16.95 -20.38 9.52
CA TYR A 332 15.69 -19.72 9.12
C TYR A 332 14.46 -20.57 9.47
N GLU A 333 14.56 -21.88 9.24
CA GLU A 333 13.54 -22.86 9.65
C GLU A 333 13.35 -22.90 11.17
N ASP A 334 14.47 -22.93 11.90
CA ASP A 334 14.42 -22.85 13.38
C ASP A 334 13.77 -21.55 13.86
N PHE A 335 14.09 -20.42 13.23
CA PHE A 335 13.48 -19.13 13.57
C PHE A 335 11.98 -19.13 13.26
N TYR A 336 11.57 -19.72 12.14
CA TYR A 336 10.17 -19.93 11.81
C TYR A 336 9.46 -20.84 12.83
N ASN A 337 10.09 -21.94 13.26
CA ASN A 337 9.53 -22.87 14.25
C ASN A 337 9.47 -22.24 15.64
N GLU A 338 10.41 -21.36 16.00
CA GLU A 338 10.37 -20.60 17.24
C GLU A 338 9.12 -19.71 17.30
N ARG A 339 8.71 -19.09 16.18
CA ARG A 339 7.47 -18.31 16.09
C ARG A 339 6.23 -19.09 16.53
N LYS A 340 6.16 -20.38 16.20
CA LYS A 340 5.02 -21.26 16.52
C LYS A 340 4.82 -21.48 18.04
N LYS A 341 5.86 -21.22 18.85
CA LYS A 341 5.79 -21.31 20.32
C LYS A 341 5.01 -20.16 20.96
N PHE A 342 4.75 -19.09 20.23
CA PHE A 342 4.06 -17.90 20.71
C PHE A 342 2.70 -17.76 20.05
N ALA A 343 1.69 -17.38 20.84
CA ALA A 343 0.33 -17.16 20.34
C ALA A 343 0.29 -16.05 19.28
N LYS A 344 -0.56 -16.21 18.25
CA LYS A 344 -0.81 -15.15 17.25
C LYS A 344 -1.27 -13.88 17.97
N GLY A 345 -0.68 -12.72 17.62
CA GLY A 345 -0.99 -11.42 18.23
C GLY A 345 -0.08 -11.00 19.39
N THR A 346 0.77 -11.90 19.93
CA THR A 346 1.79 -11.50 20.91
C THR A 346 2.94 -10.74 20.23
N GLY A 347 3.62 -9.89 21.00
CA GLY A 347 4.75 -9.11 20.50
C GLY A 347 5.88 -9.98 19.97
N GLU A 348 6.19 -11.12 20.64
CA GLU A 348 7.20 -12.08 20.18
C GLU A 348 6.81 -12.70 18.82
N ASN A 349 5.57 -13.17 18.69
CA ASN A 349 5.09 -13.74 17.41
C ASN A 349 5.17 -12.70 16.29
N LEU A 350 4.79 -11.44 16.57
CA LEU A 350 4.84 -10.35 15.61
C LEU A 350 6.28 -10.01 15.22
N SER A 351 7.19 -9.86 16.18
CA SER A 351 8.59 -9.52 15.89
C SER A 351 9.29 -10.58 15.07
N ILE A 352 9.09 -11.87 15.40
CA ILE A 352 9.63 -12.98 14.63
C ILE A 352 9.03 -12.99 13.22
N LYS A 353 7.70 -12.79 13.07
CA LYS A 353 7.04 -12.68 11.76
C LYS A 353 7.66 -11.57 10.91
N LEU A 354 7.85 -10.39 11.51
CA LEU A 354 8.41 -9.23 10.80
C LEU A 354 9.89 -9.45 10.46
N GLY A 355 10.65 -10.10 11.33
CA GLY A 355 12.04 -10.48 11.08
C GLY A 355 12.18 -11.47 9.93
N LEU A 356 11.34 -12.51 9.91
CA LEU A 356 11.27 -13.46 8.79
C LEU A 356 10.97 -12.76 7.47
N ASN A 357 9.97 -11.88 7.44
CA ASN A 357 9.62 -11.13 6.24
C ASN A 357 10.68 -10.09 5.85
N ALA A 358 11.32 -9.44 6.85
CA ALA A 358 12.38 -8.46 6.61
C ALA A 358 13.61 -9.09 5.97
N THR A 359 13.94 -10.33 6.28
CA THR A 359 15.04 -11.07 5.67
C THR A 359 14.87 -11.16 4.16
N TYR A 360 13.69 -11.55 3.70
CA TYR A 360 13.35 -11.52 2.27
C TYR A 360 13.24 -10.08 1.74
N GLY A 361 12.44 -9.22 2.39
CA GLY A 361 12.18 -7.85 1.92
C GLY A 361 13.44 -7.00 1.78
N ASN A 362 14.44 -7.23 2.64
CA ASN A 362 15.71 -6.52 2.61
C ASN A 362 16.75 -7.18 1.68
N SER A 363 16.49 -8.35 1.11
CA SER A 363 17.48 -9.08 0.31
C SER A 363 17.80 -8.39 -1.04
N ASN A 364 16.96 -7.44 -1.47
CA ASN A 364 17.25 -6.55 -2.61
C ASN A 364 17.74 -5.15 -2.20
N ASN A 365 17.98 -4.91 -0.91
CA ASN A 365 18.48 -3.64 -0.40
C ASN A 365 20.00 -3.69 -0.23
N LYS A 366 20.74 -2.90 -1.01
CA LYS A 366 22.22 -2.84 -0.98
C LYS A 366 22.85 -2.48 0.38
N TYR A 367 22.05 -2.03 1.34
CA TYR A 367 22.51 -1.73 2.70
C TYR A 367 22.18 -2.85 3.70
N SER A 368 21.54 -3.94 3.24
CA SER A 368 21.17 -5.06 4.10
C SER A 368 22.28 -6.12 4.19
N HIS A 369 22.38 -6.77 5.32
CA HIS A 369 23.22 -7.94 5.56
C HIS A 369 22.76 -9.19 4.77
N PHE A 370 21.51 -9.19 4.30
CA PHE A 370 20.92 -10.28 3.51
C PHE A 370 20.94 -10.00 2.01
N TYR A 371 21.68 -8.99 1.55
CA TYR A 371 21.65 -8.55 0.15
C TYR A 371 22.18 -9.63 -0.80
N ASP A 372 21.27 -10.22 -1.54
CA ASP A 372 21.49 -11.05 -2.72
C ASP A 372 20.26 -10.98 -3.64
N PRO A 373 20.30 -10.18 -4.71
CA PRO A 373 19.16 -10.04 -5.62
C PRO A 373 18.69 -11.34 -6.28
N LYS A 374 19.58 -12.33 -6.48
CA LYS A 374 19.19 -13.65 -7.01
C LYS A 374 18.29 -14.39 -6.01
N TYR A 375 18.62 -14.34 -4.72
CA TYR A 375 17.76 -14.89 -3.66
C TYR A 375 16.36 -14.25 -3.70
N THR A 376 16.27 -12.93 -3.83
CA THR A 376 14.99 -12.24 -3.98
C THR A 376 14.22 -12.75 -5.20
N MET A 377 14.89 -12.82 -6.37
CA MET A 377 14.26 -13.26 -7.62
C MET A 377 13.77 -14.71 -7.54
N SER A 378 14.57 -15.60 -6.97
CA SER A 378 14.18 -17.00 -6.83
C SER A 378 12.89 -17.17 -6.04
N ILE A 379 12.72 -16.40 -4.95
CA ILE A 379 11.51 -16.42 -4.14
C ILE A 379 10.33 -15.76 -4.89
N THR A 380 10.54 -14.59 -5.47
CA THR A 380 9.46 -13.81 -6.09
C THR A 380 8.91 -14.50 -7.34
N ILE A 381 9.79 -14.91 -8.25
CA ILE A 381 9.39 -15.52 -9.53
C ILE A 381 8.79 -16.91 -9.29
N SER A 382 9.51 -17.77 -8.55
CA SER A 382 9.02 -19.11 -8.28
C SER A 382 7.75 -19.10 -7.42
N GLY A 383 7.59 -18.11 -6.53
CA GLY A 383 6.35 -17.92 -5.80
C GLY A 383 5.17 -17.69 -6.74
N GLN A 384 5.23 -16.66 -7.57
CA GLN A 384 4.17 -16.36 -8.55
C GLN A 384 3.85 -17.57 -9.42
N LEU A 385 4.87 -18.21 -9.99
CA LEU A 385 4.70 -19.37 -10.88
C LEU A 385 4.16 -20.59 -10.13
N SER A 386 4.52 -20.80 -8.86
CA SER A 386 3.98 -21.90 -8.04
C SER A 386 2.48 -21.74 -7.78
N LEU A 387 2.01 -20.54 -7.45
CA LEU A 387 0.59 -20.25 -7.31
C LEU A 387 -0.15 -20.41 -8.64
N MET A 388 0.43 -19.91 -9.73
CA MET A 388 -0.17 -20.06 -11.06
C MET A 388 -0.25 -21.54 -11.49
N MET A 389 0.70 -22.39 -11.08
CA MET A 389 0.64 -23.83 -11.31
C MET A 389 -0.53 -24.48 -10.54
N LEU A 390 -0.81 -24.03 -9.31
CA LEU A 390 -2.00 -24.45 -8.57
C LEU A 390 -3.27 -24.00 -9.26
N VAL A 391 -3.36 -22.72 -9.64
CA VAL A 391 -4.51 -22.16 -10.35
C VAL A 391 -4.79 -22.90 -11.65
N GLU A 392 -3.77 -23.14 -12.48
CA GLU A 392 -3.92 -23.92 -13.71
C GLU A 392 -4.56 -25.29 -13.44
N LYS A 393 -4.08 -25.98 -12.40
CA LYS A 393 -4.60 -27.30 -12.04
C LYS A 393 -6.06 -27.25 -11.57
N LEU A 394 -6.40 -26.24 -10.78
CA LEU A 394 -7.77 -26.02 -10.30
C LEU A 394 -8.72 -25.67 -11.45
N ILE A 395 -8.31 -24.82 -12.40
CA ILE A 395 -9.07 -24.52 -13.61
C ILE A 395 -9.33 -25.81 -14.41
N MET A 396 -8.28 -26.57 -14.71
CA MET A 396 -8.39 -27.76 -15.57
C MET A 396 -9.24 -28.87 -14.95
N ASP A 397 -9.14 -29.10 -13.65
CA ASP A 397 -9.73 -30.26 -12.99
C ASP A 397 -11.06 -29.95 -12.29
N CYS A 398 -11.26 -28.71 -11.81
CA CYS A 398 -12.43 -28.29 -11.06
C CYS A 398 -13.23 -27.19 -11.74
N ASN A 399 -12.77 -26.68 -12.90
CA ASN A 399 -13.42 -25.59 -13.64
C ASN A 399 -13.73 -24.38 -12.74
N ILE A 400 -12.75 -24.00 -11.90
CA ILE A 400 -12.89 -22.85 -11.01
C ILE A 400 -13.01 -21.56 -11.80
N GLU A 401 -13.64 -20.55 -11.20
CA GLU A 401 -13.67 -19.18 -11.71
C GLU A 401 -12.90 -18.28 -10.73
N MET A 402 -11.78 -17.72 -11.18
CA MET A 402 -10.95 -16.85 -10.35
C MET A 402 -11.66 -15.54 -10.00
N LEU A 403 -11.56 -15.11 -8.75
CA LEU A 403 -12.08 -13.84 -8.25
C LEU A 403 -10.95 -12.89 -7.88
N MET A 404 -9.93 -13.40 -7.19
CA MET A 404 -8.77 -12.60 -6.83
C MET A 404 -7.51 -13.46 -6.74
N ALA A 405 -6.36 -12.86 -7.05
CA ALA A 405 -5.04 -13.36 -6.73
C ALA A 405 -4.23 -12.21 -6.12
N ASN A 406 -3.65 -12.41 -4.95
CA ASN A 406 -2.97 -11.34 -4.22
C ASN A 406 -1.71 -11.84 -3.52
N SER A 407 -0.61 -11.82 -4.23
CA SER A 407 0.75 -12.18 -3.80
C SER A 407 0.90 -13.62 -3.28
N ASP A 408 0.25 -13.97 -2.19
CA ASP A 408 0.37 -15.21 -1.43
C ASP A 408 -0.95 -15.99 -1.32
N GLY A 409 -2.04 -15.45 -1.89
CA GLY A 409 -3.36 -16.03 -1.82
C GLY A 409 -4.12 -16.03 -3.14
N ILE A 410 -5.13 -16.87 -3.21
CA ILE A 410 -6.08 -16.99 -4.32
C ILE A 410 -7.50 -17.15 -3.80
N GLU A 411 -8.44 -16.47 -4.44
CA GLU A 411 -9.87 -16.57 -4.20
C GLU A 411 -10.59 -16.95 -5.49
N PHE A 412 -11.51 -17.89 -5.39
CA PHE A 412 -12.20 -18.42 -6.56
C PHE A 412 -13.57 -19.03 -6.23
N TYR A 413 -14.44 -19.07 -7.24
CA TYR A 413 -15.64 -19.90 -7.22
C TYR A 413 -15.33 -21.32 -7.61
N VAL A 414 -16.01 -22.27 -6.95
CA VAL A 414 -16.06 -23.68 -7.34
C VAL A 414 -17.46 -24.24 -7.08
N ASP A 415 -17.88 -25.25 -7.85
CA ASP A 415 -19.09 -26.01 -7.54
C ASP A 415 -18.92 -26.74 -6.20
N GLU A 416 -19.88 -26.63 -5.29
CA GLU A 416 -19.83 -27.18 -3.94
C GLU A 416 -19.46 -28.67 -3.90
N ASN A 417 -19.96 -29.45 -4.88
CA ASN A 417 -19.66 -30.87 -5.02
C ASN A 417 -18.22 -31.20 -5.42
N LEU A 418 -17.41 -30.19 -5.78
CA LEU A 418 -16.00 -30.35 -6.15
C LEU A 418 -15.04 -29.95 -5.04
N LYS A 419 -15.52 -29.55 -3.86
CA LYS A 419 -14.68 -29.10 -2.74
C LYS A 419 -13.65 -30.17 -2.35
N ASP A 420 -14.05 -31.43 -2.23
CA ASP A 420 -13.11 -32.51 -1.88
C ASP A 420 -12.00 -32.65 -2.91
N LYS A 421 -12.33 -32.45 -4.20
CA LYS A 421 -11.32 -32.48 -5.26
C LYS A 421 -10.36 -31.28 -5.19
N VAL A 422 -10.85 -30.11 -4.79
CA VAL A 422 -10.00 -28.94 -4.51
C VAL A 422 -9.03 -29.25 -3.37
N TYR A 423 -9.51 -29.82 -2.24
CA TYR A 423 -8.63 -30.21 -1.13
C TYR A 423 -7.56 -31.21 -1.56
N ASP A 424 -7.91 -32.20 -2.39
CA ASP A 424 -6.95 -33.16 -2.93
C ASP A 424 -5.88 -32.50 -3.81
N ILE A 425 -6.26 -31.54 -4.65
CA ILE A 425 -5.32 -30.81 -5.51
C ILE A 425 -4.38 -29.97 -4.66
N ILE A 426 -4.90 -29.25 -3.69
CA ILE A 426 -4.11 -28.43 -2.77
C ILE A 426 -3.12 -29.31 -1.99
N SER A 427 -3.59 -30.42 -1.41
CA SER A 427 -2.72 -31.34 -0.67
C SER A 427 -1.57 -31.92 -1.53
N ARG A 428 -1.83 -32.17 -2.83
CA ARG A 428 -0.77 -32.59 -3.76
C ARG A 428 0.20 -31.46 -4.07
N TRP A 429 -0.31 -30.23 -4.24
CA TRP A 429 0.52 -29.05 -4.46
C TRP A 429 1.42 -28.77 -3.25
N GLU A 430 0.88 -28.86 -2.03
CA GLU A 430 1.65 -28.76 -0.77
C GLU A 430 2.80 -29.78 -0.70
N LYS A 431 2.52 -31.03 -1.07
CA LYS A 431 3.55 -32.09 -1.11
C LYS A 431 4.66 -31.81 -2.13
N VAL A 432 4.32 -31.21 -3.27
CA VAL A 432 5.28 -30.90 -4.33
C VAL A 432 6.13 -29.69 -3.97
N THR A 433 5.52 -28.67 -3.36
CA THR A 433 6.18 -27.39 -3.07
C THR A 433 6.84 -27.34 -1.70
N GLY A 434 6.42 -28.21 -0.76
CA GLY A 434 6.81 -28.14 0.65
C GLY A 434 6.14 -26.98 1.41
N LEU A 435 5.15 -26.32 0.81
CA LEU A 435 4.42 -25.21 1.40
C LEU A 435 3.12 -25.70 2.06
N VAL A 436 2.51 -24.85 2.87
CA VAL A 436 1.23 -25.13 3.54
C VAL A 436 0.22 -24.04 3.19
N MET A 437 -0.99 -24.43 2.79
CA MET A 437 -2.11 -23.53 2.51
C MET A 437 -3.04 -23.42 3.72
N GLU A 438 -3.40 -22.19 4.08
CA GLU A 438 -4.46 -21.90 5.04
C GLU A 438 -5.71 -21.52 4.23
N GLY A 439 -6.79 -22.34 4.30
CA GLY A 439 -8.02 -22.14 3.53
C GLY A 439 -9.18 -21.68 4.40
N ASP A 440 -10.13 -20.97 3.80
CA ASP A 440 -11.38 -20.51 4.40
C ASP A 440 -12.48 -20.46 3.32
N GLU A 441 -13.73 -20.27 3.73
CA GLU A 441 -14.85 -20.09 2.83
C GLU A 441 -15.54 -18.75 3.12
N TYR A 442 -15.91 -18.03 2.06
CA TYR A 442 -16.65 -16.78 2.17
C TYR A 442 -18.11 -16.96 1.76
N SER A 443 -19.03 -16.36 2.52
CA SER A 443 -20.42 -16.17 2.09
C SER A 443 -20.53 -15.07 1.05
N ASP A 444 -19.76 -13.99 1.27
CA ASP A 444 -19.78 -12.78 0.45
C ASP A 444 -18.38 -12.22 0.25
N MET A 445 -18.14 -11.68 -0.94
CA MET A 445 -16.92 -10.95 -1.24
C MET A 445 -17.23 -9.80 -2.20
N PHE A 446 -17.01 -8.57 -1.75
CA PHE A 446 -17.13 -7.37 -2.58
C PHE A 446 -15.74 -6.86 -2.94
N ILE A 447 -15.41 -6.91 -4.22
CA ILE A 447 -14.09 -6.58 -4.75
C ILE A 447 -14.19 -5.34 -5.65
N ASN A 448 -13.48 -4.29 -5.28
CA ASN A 448 -13.20 -3.18 -6.19
C ASN A 448 -11.88 -3.44 -6.95
N ASN A 449 -10.82 -3.81 -6.23
CA ASN A 449 -9.52 -4.25 -6.77
C ASN A 449 -8.74 -5.00 -5.69
N VAL A 450 -7.53 -5.50 -6.00
CA VAL A 450 -6.68 -6.30 -5.08
C VAL A 450 -6.35 -5.61 -3.75
N ASN A 451 -6.42 -4.27 -3.68
CA ASN A 451 -6.10 -3.48 -2.50
C ASN A 451 -7.34 -2.92 -1.78
N ASN A 452 -8.51 -3.05 -2.39
CA ASN A 452 -9.76 -2.49 -1.89
C ASN A 452 -10.88 -3.52 -2.03
N TYR A 453 -11.15 -4.23 -0.95
CA TYR A 453 -12.21 -5.24 -0.89
C TYR A 453 -12.72 -5.43 0.54
N THR A 454 -13.90 -6.01 0.66
CA THR A 454 -14.44 -6.53 1.91
C THR A 454 -15.04 -7.91 1.66
N SER A 455 -14.93 -8.81 2.64
CA SER A 455 -15.49 -10.16 2.55
C SER A 455 -16.02 -10.61 3.91
N MET A 456 -16.97 -11.53 3.88
CA MET A 456 -17.53 -12.17 5.05
C MET A 456 -17.37 -13.69 4.93
N THR A 457 -16.77 -14.30 5.95
CA THR A 457 -16.67 -15.76 6.03
C THR A 457 -18.03 -16.39 6.34
N ILE A 458 -18.17 -17.68 6.10
CA ILE A 458 -19.44 -18.39 6.40
C ILE A 458 -19.82 -18.39 7.90
N ASP A 459 -18.86 -18.18 8.79
CA ASP A 459 -19.08 -18.00 10.23
C ASP A 459 -19.31 -16.52 10.64
N GLY A 460 -19.46 -15.60 9.66
CA GLY A 460 -19.83 -14.21 9.87
C GLY A 460 -18.66 -13.28 10.24
N LYS A 461 -17.41 -13.72 10.13
CA LYS A 461 -16.24 -12.88 10.36
C LYS A 461 -15.96 -12.02 9.12
N ILE A 462 -15.81 -10.70 9.35
CA ILE A 462 -15.54 -9.75 8.29
C ILE A 462 -14.04 -9.50 8.16
N LYS A 463 -13.54 -9.54 6.92
CA LYS A 463 -12.20 -9.11 6.51
C LYS A 463 -12.33 -7.89 5.61
N GLN A 464 -11.49 -6.87 5.84
CA GLN A 464 -11.55 -5.59 5.12
C GLN A 464 -10.16 -5.17 4.69
N LYS A 465 -10.07 -4.49 3.53
CA LYS A 465 -8.84 -3.98 2.99
C LYS A 465 -9.05 -2.62 2.33
N GLY A 466 -8.06 -1.73 2.52
CA GLY A 466 -8.00 -0.44 1.83
C GLY A 466 -9.15 0.51 2.21
N LEU A 467 -9.91 0.95 1.22
CA LEU A 467 -11.01 1.92 1.40
C LEU A 467 -12.17 1.40 2.25
N TYR A 468 -12.29 0.08 2.39
CA TYR A 468 -13.32 -0.57 3.23
C TYR A 468 -12.87 -0.79 4.66
N GLU A 469 -11.58 -0.55 4.96
CA GLU A 469 -11.01 -0.87 6.25
C GLU A 469 -11.29 0.24 7.27
N TYR A 470 -11.89 -0.12 8.39
CA TYR A 470 -12.04 0.74 9.56
C TYR A 470 -11.87 -0.07 10.85
N LYS A 471 -11.60 0.63 11.94
CA LYS A 471 -11.60 0.03 13.28
C LYS A 471 -12.40 0.91 14.23
N PRO A 472 -13.36 0.35 14.96
CA PRO A 472 -14.04 1.07 16.03
C PRO A 472 -13.03 1.59 17.06
N GLN A 473 -13.27 2.78 17.61
CA GLN A 473 -12.36 3.42 18.58
C GLN A 473 -11.94 2.51 19.72
N LYS A 474 -12.90 1.76 20.30
CA LYS A 474 -12.64 0.80 21.40
C LYS A 474 -11.70 -0.35 21.02
N ASN A 475 -11.51 -0.60 19.72
CA ASN A 475 -10.66 -1.67 19.17
C ASN A 475 -9.46 -1.08 18.41
N MET A 476 -9.16 0.21 18.62
CA MET A 476 -8.07 0.87 17.91
C MET A 476 -6.73 0.36 18.43
N GLU A 477 -6.02 -0.30 17.54
CA GLU A 477 -4.70 -0.84 17.80
C GLU A 477 -3.61 0.12 17.31
N LEU A 478 -2.46 0.08 17.96
CA LEU A 478 -1.28 0.87 17.59
C LEU A 478 -0.92 0.69 16.10
N THR A 479 -1.12 -0.51 15.56
CA THR A 479 -0.86 -0.86 14.15
C THR A 479 -1.72 -0.08 13.15
N HIS A 480 -2.81 0.56 13.58
CA HIS A 480 -3.72 1.32 12.72
C HIS A 480 -3.54 2.84 12.81
N MET A 481 -2.71 3.33 13.75
CA MET A 481 -2.50 4.76 13.99
C MET A 481 -1.90 5.54 12.80
N HIS A 482 -1.31 4.86 11.82
CA HIS A 482 -0.80 5.48 10.60
C HIS A 482 -1.81 5.52 9.44
N LYS A 483 -2.96 4.86 9.57
CA LYS A 483 -3.97 4.78 8.51
C LYS A 483 -4.83 6.05 8.44
N ASN A 484 -5.55 6.20 7.35
CA ASN A 484 -6.50 7.31 7.22
C ASN A 484 -7.80 6.99 7.97
N HIS A 485 -8.12 7.80 8.97
CA HIS A 485 -9.36 7.68 9.75
C HIS A 485 -10.38 8.77 9.39
N SER A 486 -10.27 9.39 8.22
CA SER A 486 -11.23 10.38 7.75
C SER A 486 -12.55 9.72 7.35
N ALA A 487 -13.67 10.32 7.77
CA ALA A 487 -15.02 9.93 7.38
C ALA A 487 -15.33 8.44 7.55
N LEU A 488 -14.97 7.86 8.72
CA LEU A 488 -15.16 6.43 8.98
C LEU A 488 -16.62 5.97 8.91
N VAL A 489 -17.58 6.87 9.02
CA VAL A 489 -19.00 6.58 8.81
C VAL A 489 -19.27 6.00 7.42
N ILE A 490 -18.45 6.35 6.41
CA ILE A 490 -18.58 5.86 5.02
C ILE A 490 -18.32 4.35 4.93
N PRO A 491 -17.12 3.82 5.25
CA PRO A 491 -16.88 2.37 5.20
C PRO A 491 -17.77 1.58 6.16
N MET A 492 -18.19 2.16 7.29
CA MET A 492 -19.16 1.53 8.20
C MET A 492 -20.53 1.36 7.55
N ALA A 493 -21.03 2.40 6.87
CA ALA A 493 -22.30 2.37 6.16
C ALA A 493 -22.28 1.41 4.97
N VAL A 494 -21.17 1.38 4.23
CA VAL A 494 -20.95 0.44 3.12
C VAL A 494 -20.98 -1.01 3.62
N GLU A 495 -20.28 -1.33 4.71
CA GLU A 495 -20.35 -2.66 5.34
C GLU A 495 -21.78 -3.01 5.74
N HIS A 496 -22.49 -2.04 6.34
CA HIS A 496 -23.86 -2.23 6.80
C HIS A 496 -24.80 -2.64 5.66
N GLU A 497 -24.67 -2.01 4.49
CA GLU A 497 -25.50 -2.29 3.32
C GLU A 497 -25.07 -3.56 2.60
N LEU A 498 -23.77 -3.76 2.36
CA LEU A 498 -23.26 -4.94 1.66
C LEU A 498 -23.65 -6.25 2.34
N PHE A 499 -23.71 -6.25 3.67
CA PHE A 499 -24.07 -7.44 4.46
C PHE A 499 -25.54 -7.39 4.95
N GLU A 500 -26.40 -6.70 4.19
CA GLU A 500 -27.87 -6.75 4.29
C GLU A 500 -28.46 -6.35 5.66
N ARG A 501 -27.76 -5.43 6.39
CA ARG A 501 -28.20 -4.93 7.72
C ARG A 501 -29.10 -3.69 7.62
N GLY A 502 -29.25 -3.10 6.43
CA GLY A 502 -30.00 -1.89 6.14
C GLY A 502 -29.31 -1.07 5.06
N THR A 503 -29.82 0.13 4.77
CA THR A 503 -29.21 1.01 3.76
C THR A 503 -28.09 1.84 4.35
N ALA A 504 -27.10 2.22 3.53
CA ALA A 504 -26.02 3.11 3.91
C ALA A 504 -26.57 4.49 4.35
N GLU A 505 -27.61 4.99 3.67
CA GLU A 505 -28.27 6.25 4.03
C GLU A 505 -28.86 6.21 5.43
N ASP A 506 -29.64 5.18 5.77
CA ASP A 506 -30.24 5.04 7.10
C ASP A 506 -29.17 4.95 8.19
N PHE A 507 -28.09 4.19 7.93
CA PHE A 507 -26.97 4.08 8.84
C PHE A 507 -26.31 5.45 9.08
N ILE A 508 -25.97 6.20 8.02
CA ILE A 508 -25.30 7.51 8.10
C ILE A 508 -26.17 8.52 8.86
N ARG A 509 -27.49 8.58 8.58
CA ARG A 509 -28.39 9.49 9.27
C ARG A 509 -28.63 9.13 10.74
N ALA A 510 -28.58 7.85 11.08
CA ALA A 510 -28.73 7.37 12.45
C ALA A 510 -27.44 7.48 13.29
N HIS A 511 -26.27 7.58 12.65
CA HIS A 511 -24.98 7.57 13.33
C HIS A 511 -24.77 8.81 14.21
N LYS A 512 -24.23 8.62 15.44
CA LYS A 512 -24.14 9.68 16.47
C LYS A 512 -22.72 9.94 16.99
N GLU A 513 -21.71 9.33 16.38
CA GLU A 513 -20.31 9.58 16.75
C GLU A 513 -19.73 10.70 15.86
N PRO A 514 -19.51 11.92 16.39
CA PRO A 514 -19.09 13.05 15.56
C PRO A 514 -17.72 12.87 14.91
N PHE A 515 -16.79 12.18 15.56
CA PHE A 515 -15.46 11.94 15.00
C PHE A 515 -15.49 11.08 13.72
N ASP A 516 -16.51 10.23 13.55
CA ASP A 516 -16.64 9.39 12.36
C ASP A 516 -17.07 10.20 11.12
N PHE A 517 -17.56 11.44 11.29
CA PHE A 517 -17.84 12.38 10.22
C PHE A 517 -16.66 13.30 9.89
N MET A 518 -15.58 13.29 10.68
CA MET A 518 -14.47 14.21 10.48
C MET A 518 -13.60 13.79 9.29
N LEU A 519 -13.20 14.80 8.53
CA LEU A 519 -12.18 14.72 7.52
C LEU A 519 -10.95 15.52 7.95
N ARG A 520 -9.83 15.23 7.32
CA ARG A 520 -8.57 15.95 7.54
C ARG A 520 -7.94 16.32 6.21
N THR A 521 -7.49 17.56 6.11
CA THR A 521 -6.59 17.98 5.03
C THR A 521 -5.25 18.45 5.59
N LYS A 522 -4.21 18.35 4.77
CA LYS A 522 -2.88 18.89 5.03
C LYS A 522 -2.38 19.57 3.76
N VAL A 523 -2.05 20.84 3.85
CA VAL A 523 -1.41 21.58 2.75
C VAL A 523 0.06 21.83 3.05
N PRO A 524 0.94 21.86 2.02
CA PRO A 524 2.37 22.17 2.21
C PRO A 524 2.56 23.57 2.80
N ARG A 525 3.68 23.79 3.50
CA ARG A 525 4.05 25.11 4.07
C ARG A 525 4.20 26.22 3.02
N SER A 526 4.48 25.87 1.75
CA SER A 526 4.50 26.82 0.63
C SER A 526 3.11 27.29 0.18
N SER A 527 2.05 26.72 0.75
CA SER A 527 0.65 27.02 0.45
C SER A 527 -0.03 27.46 1.73
N SER A 528 -1.14 28.19 1.61
CA SER A 528 -2.03 28.52 2.72
C SER A 528 -3.40 27.89 2.52
N LEU A 529 -4.17 27.78 3.60
CA LEU A 529 -5.53 27.28 3.62
C LEU A 529 -6.47 28.39 4.12
N VAL A 530 -7.57 28.60 3.44
CA VAL A 530 -8.62 29.56 3.83
C VAL A 530 -10.00 28.92 3.74
N LEU A 531 -10.90 29.32 4.62
CA LEU A 531 -12.33 29.07 4.49
C LEU A 531 -12.98 30.30 3.85
N GLU A 532 -13.39 30.19 2.60
CA GLU A 532 -14.12 31.24 1.90
C GLU A 532 -15.61 31.14 2.28
N LYS A 533 -16.11 32.17 2.94
CA LYS A 533 -17.51 32.27 3.32
C LYS A 533 -18.02 33.70 3.06
N ASP A 534 -19.14 33.84 2.39
CA ASP A 534 -19.77 35.12 2.05
C ASP A 534 -18.82 36.10 1.34
N GLY A 535 -17.90 35.55 0.50
CA GLY A 535 -16.88 36.33 -0.23
C GLY A 535 -15.68 36.77 0.60
N VAL A 536 -15.56 36.30 1.85
CA VAL A 536 -14.43 36.60 2.76
C VAL A 536 -13.57 35.35 2.96
N ASP A 537 -12.27 35.49 2.78
CA ASP A 537 -11.26 34.47 3.09
C ASP A 537 -10.90 34.49 4.58
N ILE A 538 -11.27 33.47 5.32
CA ILE A 538 -10.92 33.27 6.73
C ILE A 538 -9.70 32.34 6.80
N PRO A 539 -8.52 32.82 7.24
CA PRO A 539 -7.33 31.98 7.33
C PRO A 539 -7.55 30.74 8.19
N GLN A 540 -6.99 29.63 7.76
CA GLN A 540 -7.02 28.35 8.46
C GLN A 540 -5.60 27.80 8.63
N GLN A 541 -5.40 26.98 9.64
CA GLN A 541 -4.15 26.25 9.80
C GLN A 541 -3.93 25.22 8.67
N ASN A 542 -2.67 24.93 8.34
CA ASN A 542 -2.33 24.05 7.21
C ASN A 542 -2.71 22.58 7.41
N VAL A 543 -2.79 22.12 8.67
CA VAL A 543 -3.40 20.84 9.03
C VAL A 543 -4.76 21.10 9.64
N CYS A 544 -5.82 20.82 8.92
CA CYS A 544 -7.16 21.22 9.30
C CYS A 544 -8.08 20.00 9.40
N ARG A 545 -8.79 19.87 10.52
CA ARG A 545 -9.93 18.97 10.69
C ARG A 545 -11.21 19.72 10.29
N TYR A 546 -12.07 19.08 9.54
CA TYR A 546 -13.29 19.67 9.02
C TYR A 546 -14.36 18.61 8.75
N TYR A 547 -15.58 19.05 8.47
CA TYR A 547 -16.66 18.19 8.02
C TYR A 547 -17.55 18.92 6.99
N PRO A 548 -18.11 18.22 5.99
CA PRO A 548 -19.15 18.76 5.11
C PRO A 548 -20.36 19.25 5.89
N SER A 549 -20.77 20.50 5.64
CA SER A 549 -21.83 21.19 6.40
C SER A 549 -22.77 21.95 5.49
N VAL A 550 -24.05 21.94 5.83
CA VAL A 550 -25.07 22.75 5.11
C VAL A 550 -24.90 24.24 5.34
N ASN A 551 -24.24 24.65 6.43
CA ASN A 551 -23.99 26.05 6.81
C ASN A 551 -22.52 26.46 6.69
N GLY A 552 -21.74 25.71 5.91
CA GLY A 552 -20.28 25.89 5.75
C GLY A 552 -19.90 26.92 4.69
N GLY A 553 -18.58 26.96 4.41
CA GLY A 553 -17.94 27.71 3.33
C GLY A 553 -17.10 26.79 2.44
N LYS A 554 -16.40 27.36 1.46
CA LYS A 554 -15.45 26.63 0.61
C LYS A 554 -14.07 26.60 1.26
N LEU A 555 -13.56 25.42 1.52
CA LEU A 555 -12.18 25.25 2.00
C LEU A 555 -11.23 25.27 0.80
N ILE A 556 -10.38 26.31 0.72
CA ILE A 556 -9.57 26.61 -0.46
C ILE A 556 -8.09 26.57 -0.08
N LYS A 557 -7.34 25.80 -0.84
CA LYS A 557 -5.89 25.82 -0.86
C LYS A 557 -5.40 26.91 -1.81
N ILE A 558 -4.58 27.83 -1.29
CA ILE A 558 -3.90 28.85 -2.07
C ILE A 558 -2.44 28.40 -2.28
N MET A 559 -2.07 28.21 -3.52
CA MET A 559 -0.76 27.72 -3.93
C MET A 559 0.06 28.84 -4.58
N PRO A 560 1.40 28.82 -4.47
CA PRO A 560 2.24 29.78 -5.16
C PRO A 560 2.03 29.69 -6.68
N PRO A 561 2.34 30.78 -7.41
CA PRO A 561 2.31 30.78 -8.88
C PRO A 561 3.26 29.72 -9.45
N LEU A 562 3.03 29.34 -10.71
CA LEU A 562 3.89 28.40 -11.45
C LEU A 562 5.16 29.09 -11.96
N GLU A 563 5.08 30.41 -12.21
CA GLU A 563 6.16 31.23 -12.72
C GLU A 563 6.33 32.43 -11.78
N ASP A 564 7.55 32.94 -11.65
CA ASP A 564 7.84 34.13 -10.85
C ASP A 564 7.05 35.34 -11.33
N GLY A 565 6.32 35.98 -10.40
CA GLY A 565 5.47 37.12 -10.70
C GLY A 565 4.06 36.78 -11.20
N GLY A 566 3.71 35.49 -11.29
CA GLY A 566 2.34 35.03 -11.64
C GLY A 566 1.34 35.19 -10.49
N GLU A 567 0.07 34.89 -10.77
CA GLU A 567 -1.01 34.91 -9.76
C GLU A 567 -1.00 33.64 -8.90
N PHE A 568 -1.37 33.77 -7.61
CA PHE A 568 -1.62 32.65 -6.73
C PHE A 568 -2.79 31.81 -7.23
N ARG A 569 -2.61 30.49 -7.19
CA ARG A 569 -3.62 29.53 -7.67
C ARG A 569 -4.52 29.08 -6.55
N ARG A 570 -5.83 29.17 -6.73
CA ARG A 570 -6.84 28.73 -5.77
C ARG A 570 -7.40 27.37 -6.19
N MET A 571 -7.48 26.43 -5.25
CA MET A 571 -8.04 25.11 -5.48
C MET A 571 -8.93 24.71 -4.28
N ALA A 572 -10.19 24.47 -4.52
CA ALA A 572 -11.09 23.95 -3.49
C ALA A 572 -10.64 22.54 -3.08
N ILE A 573 -10.60 22.28 -1.77
CA ILE A 573 -10.33 20.95 -1.20
C ILE A 573 -11.50 20.02 -1.56
N ASP A 574 -12.74 20.49 -1.35
CA ASP A 574 -13.93 19.87 -1.89
C ASP A 574 -14.57 20.81 -2.92
N LYS A 575 -14.85 20.30 -4.12
CA LYS A 575 -15.40 21.12 -5.21
C LYS A 575 -16.90 21.30 -5.11
N GLU A 576 -17.58 20.31 -4.59
CA GLU A 576 -19.05 20.23 -4.62
C GLU A 576 -19.69 20.67 -3.31
N TYR A 577 -19.04 20.41 -2.19
CA TYR A 577 -19.62 20.62 -0.87
C TYR A 577 -19.00 21.80 -0.11
N ASN A 578 -19.82 22.47 0.67
CA ASN A 578 -19.35 23.41 1.67
C ASN A 578 -18.96 22.65 2.93
N VAL A 579 -17.98 23.19 3.68
CA VAL A 579 -17.47 22.56 4.88
C VAL A 579 -17.39 23.54 6.04
N LYS A 580 -17.40 23.04 7.26
CA LYS A 580 -16.97 23.75 8.46
C LYS A 580 -15.65 23.18 8.94
N THR A 581 -14.74 24.06 9.30
CA THR A 581 -13.52 23.69 10.03
C THR A 581 -13.88 23.38 11.47
N CYS A 582 -13.26 22.34 12.03
CA CYS A 582 -13.53 21.83 13.36
C CYS A 582 -12.23 21.35 14.01
N ASN A 583 -11.25 22.27 14.10
CA ASN A 583 -9.97 21.96 14.75
C ASN A 583 -10.15 21.74 16.26
N ASN A 584 -11.10 22.44 16.89
CA ASN A 584 -11.61 22.13 18.22
C ASN A 584 -12.98 21.45 18.10
N MET A 585 -13.20 20.33 18.78
CA MET A 585 -14.49 19.63 18.77
C MET A 585 -15.61 20.38 19.48
N ASP A 586 -15.29 21.37 20.32
CA ASP A 586 -16.30 22.28 20.91
C ASP A 586 -17.03 23.14 19.83
N ASP A 587 -16.39 23.30 18.66
CA ASP A 587 -16.97 24.01 17.51
C ASP A 587 -17.89 23.12 16.66
N PHE A 588 -17.99 21.84 16.95
CA PHE A 588 -18.80 20.89 16.20
C PHE A 588 -20.28 21.18 16.39
N ASN A 589 -21.01 21.17 15.28
CA ASN A 589 -22.45 21.23 15.25
C ASN A 589 -23.04 20.14 14.37
N TRP A 590 -24.22 19.64 14.70
CA TRP A 590 -24.90 18.62 13.91
C TRP A 590 -25.54 19.17 12.61
N ASP A 591 -24.99 20.23 12.03
CA ASP A 591 -25.37 20.77 10.72
C ASP A 591 -24.62 20.07 9.56
N ILE A 592 -24.45 18.77 9.72
CA ILE A 592 -23.78 17.91 8.76
C ILE A 592 -24.52 17.91 7.42
N ASN A 593 -23.75 18.01 6.33
CA ASN A 593 -24.27 17.70 4.99
C ASN A 593 -24.18 16.19 4.76
N TYR A 594 -25.23 15.48 5.11
CA TYR A 594 -25.29 14.02 5.00
C TYR A 594 -25.16 13.52 3.55
N ASP A 595 -25.58 14.35 2.56
CA ASP A 595 -25.53 13.97 1.14
C ASP A 595 -24.08 13.70 0.67
N TYR A 596 -23.10 14.39 1.26
CA TYR A 596 -21.68 14.10 0.99
C TYR A 596 -21.35 12.62 1.32
N TYR A 597 -21.67 12.21 2.54
CA TYR A 597 -21.30 10.87 3.04
C TYR A 597 -22.09 9.78 2.33
N ILE A 598 -23.37 10.04 2.02
CA ILE A 598 -24.22 9.12 1.26
C ILE A 598 -23.66 8.94 -0.15
N ASN A 599 -23.33 10.02 -0.86
CA ASN A 599 -22.77 9.95 -2.21
C ASN A 599 -21.41 9.26 -2.24
N GLU A 600 -20.56 9.45 -1.21
CA GLU A 600 -19.27 8.75 -1.11
C GLU A 600 -19.45 7.26 -0.79
N ALA A 601 -20.43 6.91 0.05
CA ALA A 601 -20.77 5.51 0.31
C ALA A 601 -21.33 4.82 -0.95
N GLU A 602 -22.22 5.48 -1.69
CA GLU A 602 -22.75 4.98 -2.98
C GLU A 602 -21.64 4.73 -4.00
N LYS A 603 -20.61 5.61 -4.06
CA LYS A 603 -19.44 5.38 -4.94
C LYS A 603 -18.66 4.14 -4.55
N LEU A 604 -18.54 3.85 -3.26
CA LEU A 604 -17.85 2.64 -2.78
C LEU A 604 -18.69 1.36 -2.94
N LEU A 605 -20.01 1.48 -3.01
CA LEU A 605 -20.92 0.37 -3.32
C LEU A 605 -20.93 0.01 -4.82
N LEU A 606 -20.38 0.88 -5.67
CA LEU A 606 -20.18 0.58 -7.09
C LEU A 606 -18.83 -0.13 -7.27
N PRO A 607 -18.80 -1.34 -7.85
CA PRO A 607 -17.57 -2.11 -8.06
C PRO A 607 -16.69 -1.52 -9.16
#